data_adc6a478c411b2b4e91f4add2996456c
#
_entry.id   adc6a478c411b2b4e91f4add2996456c
#
_cell.length_a   1.000
_cell.length_b   1.000
_cell.length_c   1.000
_cell.angle_alpha   90.00
_cell.angle_beta   90.00
_cell.angle_gamma   90.00
#
_symmetry.space_group_name_H-M   'P 1'
#
loop_
_entity.id
_entity.type
_entity.pdbx_description
1 polymer ?
#
loop_
_entity_poly.entity_id
_entity_poly.type
_entity_poly.pdbx_seq_one_letter_code
_entity_poly.pdbx_strand_id
1 'polypeptide(L)'
;MEEQSLKKVMYALIAVAVLLAGALAYIWYQKSSLVKELTIEKNELTEQMVALQNDYATLSSDYDDINLQLDSSRLEVQMLIEKITKTEATNRSKIRQYEKELGTLRSIMRNYIVQIDSLNTLNKQLTADAAAARREAAESRRKQQELSKEVQNLSGQVAAGSVIKARGIRIEAYNASDKVTDRSSRVVRLLTTLSLVEN
;
A
#
# COMPACT_ATOMS: atom_id res chain seq x y z
N MET A 1 69.63 20.02 67.09
CA MET A 1 68.28 19.46 66.99
C MET A 1 67.53 19.96 65.76
N GLU A 2 67.82 21.13 65.20
CA GLU A 2 67.15 21.67 64.00
C GLU A 2 67.45 20.89 62.71
N GLU A 3 68.67 20.45 62.46
CA GLU A 3 68.96 19.69 61.18
C GLU A 3 68.24 18.40 61.06
N GLN A 4 67.90 17.70 62.12
CA GLN A 4 67.17 16.43 62.08
C GLN A 4 65.68 16.67 61.79
N SER A 5 65.12 17.78 62.22
CA SER A 5 63.71 18.15 61.92
C SER A 5 63.55 18.60 60.47
N LEU A 6 64.53 19.32 59.93
CA LEU A 6 64.56 19.73 58.54
C LEU A 6 64.65 18.52 57.60
N LYS A 7 65.45 17.49 57.88
CA LYS A 7 65.55 16.28 57.14
C LYS A 7 64.25 15.46 57.14
N LYS A 8 63.56 15.40 58.31
CA LYS A 8 62.25 14.74 58.42
C LYS A 8 61.15 15.44 57.59
N VAL A 9 61.15 16.78 57.62
CA VAL A 9 60.19 17.57 56.77
C VAL A 9 60.52 17.41 55.33
N MET A 10 61.76 17.38 54.92
CA MET A 10 62.17 17.12 53.51
C MET A 10 61.73 15.74 53.06
N TYR A 11 61.94 14.67 53.83
CA TYR A 11 61.45 13.31 53.48
C TYR A 11 59.93 13.23 53.43
N ALA A 12 59.23 13.93 54.31
CA ALA A 12 57.76 13.99 54.27
C ALA A 12 57.26 14.69 53.00
N LEU A 13 57.89 15.81 52.58
CA LEU A 13 57.60 16.50 51.33
C LEU A 13 57.85 15.62 50.10
N ILE A 14 58.99 14.90 50.08
CA ILE A 14 59.31 13.97 49.00
C ILE A 14 58.25 12.83 48.91
N ALA A 15 57.86 12.28 50.07
CA ALA A 15 56.84 11.22 50.10
C ALA A 15 55.46 11.73 49.57
N VAL A 16 55.08 12.96 49.93
CA VAL A 16 53.84 13.56 49.40
C VAL A 16 53.94 13.83 47.88
N ALA A 17 55.11 14.33 47.43
CA ALA A 17 55.34 14.55 45.98
C ALA A 17 55.28 13.25 45.18
N VAL A 18 55.82 12.14 45.69
CA VAL A 18 55.76 10.83 45.06
C VAL A 18 54.30 10.31 45.02
N LEU A 19 53.55 10.47 46.09
CA LEU A 19 52.13 10.10 46.14
C LEU A 19 51.30 10.92 45.13
N LEU A 20 51.51 12.24 45.04
CA LEU A 20 50.86 13.09 44.07
C LEU A 20 51.22 12.73 42.62
N ALA A 21 52.49 12.45 42.34
CA ALA A 21 52.93 11.99 41.02
C ALA A 21 52.30 10.63 40.63
N GLY A 22 52.24 9.69 41.58
CA GLY A 22 51.55 8.40 41.39
C GLY A 22 50.04 8.57 41.12
N ALA A 23 49.36 9.43 41.86
CA ALA A 23 47.95 9.73 41.63
C ALA A 23 47.70 10.37 40.26
N LEU A 24 48.58 11.34 39.85
CA LEU A 24 48.47 11.94 38.51
C LEU A 24 48.72 10.94 37.39
N ALA A 25 49.73 10.07 37.53
CA ALA A 25 50.00 8.98 36.55
C ALA A 25 48.81 8.02 36.46
N TYR A 26 48.21 7.66 37.58
CA TYR A 26 46.98 6.79 37.61
C TYR A 26 45.79 7.45 36.93
N ILE A 27 45.51 8.72 37.19
CA ILE A 27 44.44 9.47 36.56
C ILE A 27 44.70 9.60 35.05
N TRP A 28 45.93 9.88 34.66
CA TRP A 28 46.28 9.99 33.24
C TRP A 28 46.11 8.64 32.50
N TYR A 29 46.53 7.54 33.13
CA TYR A 29 46.37 6.19 32.58
C TYR A 29 44.88 5.83 32.40
N GLN A 30 44.07 6.09 33.43
CA GLN A 30 42.63 5.84 33.39
C GLN A 30 41.93 6.70 32.32
N LYS A 31 42.27 7.99 32.21
CA LYS A 31 41.76 8.88 31.18
C LYS A 31 42.15 8.43 29.76
N SER A 32 43.41 7.96 29.57
CA SER A 32 43.89 7.49 28.29
C SER A 32 43.16 6.20 27.86
N SER A 33 42.90 5.29 28.79
CA SER A 33 42.16 4.05 28.51
C SER A 33 40.69 4.36 28.11
N LEU A 34 40.03 5.27 28.85
CA LEU A 34 38.67 5.70 28.54
C LEU A 34 38.56 6.37 27.16
N VAL A 35 39.53 7.23 26.80
CA VAL A 35 39.52 7.90 25.49
C VAL A 35 39.70 6.87 24.37
N LYS A 36 40.52 5.86 24.55
CA LYS A 36 40.69 4.77 23.54
C LYS A 36 39.38 3.99 23.35
N GLU A 37 38.74 3.59 24.46
CA GLU A 37 37.44 2.89 24.42
C GLU A 37 36.37 3.71 23.69
N LEU A 38 36.22 4.99 24.05
CA LEU A 38 35.26 5.91 23.44
C LEU A 38 35.59 6.20 21.96
N THR A 39 36.86 6.16 21.58
CA THR A 39 37.27 6.31 20.18
C THR A 39 36.83 5.10 19.34
N ILE A 40 36.98 3.90 19.88
CA ILE A 40 36.51 2.66 19.22
C ILE A 40 34.99 2.68 19.09
N GLU A 41 34.27 2.98 20.19
CA GLU A 41 32.81 3.09 20.20
C GLU A 41 32.31 4.13 19.18
N LYS A 42 32.95 5.31 19.11
CA LYS A 42 32.65 6.34 18.13
C LYS A 42 32.86 5.86 16.69
N ASN A 43 33.97 5.19 16.41
CA ASN A 43 34.28 4.69 15.07
C ASN A 43 33.29 3.61 14.64
N GLU A 44 32.98 2.66 15.51
CA GLU A 44 31.98 1.63 15.26
C GLU A 44 30.58 2.23 15.00
N LEU A 45 30.19 3.21 15.80
CA LEU A 45 28.93 3.91 15.60
C LEU A 45 28.89 4.68 14.28
N THR A 46 30.01 5.30 13.89
CA THR A 46 30.14 5.98 12.58
C THR A 46 30.00 4.98 11.42
N GLU A 47 30.64 3.82 11.51
CA GLU A 47 30.54 2.76 10.51
C GLU A 47 29.09 2.24 10.38
N GLN A 48 28.43 2.04 11.52
CA GLN A 48 27.02 1.65 11.54
C GLN A 48 26.09 2.72 10.92
N MET A 49 26.39 4.00 11.10
CA MET A 49 25.64 5.09 10.46
C MET A 49 25.85 5.13 8.96
N VAL A 50 27.08 4.90 8.49
CA VAL A 50 27.38 4.80 7.05
C VAL A 50 26.69 3.59 6.43
N ALA A 51 26.66 2.44 7.12
CA ALA A 51 25.89 1.28 6.67
C ALA A 51 24.41 1.61 6.55
N LEU A 52 23.82 2.25 7.54
CA LEU A 52 22.42 2.69 7.50
C LEU A 52 22.16 3.69 6.36
N GLN A 53 23.08 4.61 6.09
CA GLN A 53 22.98 5.53 4.95
C GLN A 53 22.91 4.78 3.63
N ASN A 54 23.73 3.75 3.45
CA ASN A 54 23.70 2.90 2.26
C ASN A 54 22.39 2.12 2.14
N ASP A 55 21.89 1.59 3.25
CA ASP A 55 20.59 0.89 3.27
C ASP A 55 19.44 1.84 2.85
N TYR A 56 19.42 3.05 3.38
CA TYR A 56 18.46 4.07 2.94
C TYR A 56 18.62 4.48 1.48
N ALA A 57 19.85 4.50 0.95
CA ALA A 57 20.10 4.85 -0.45
C ALA A 57 19.54 3.81 -1.42
N THR A 58 19.50 2.55 -1.03
CA THR A 58 18.96 1.45 -1.85
C THR A 58 17.46 1.29 -1.76
N LEU A 59 16.83 1.89 -0.73
CA LEU A 59 15.39 1.81 -0.53
C LEU A 59 14.67 2.84 -1.38
N SER A 60 13.72 2.41 -2.18
CA SER A 60 12.85 3.26 -3.02
C SER A 60 11.43 2.71 -3.05
N SER A 61 10.47 3.55 -3.40
CA SER A 61 9.07 3.20 -3.49
C SER A 61 8.46 3.81 -4.75
N ASP A 62 7.38 3.21 -5.26
CA ASP A 62 6.55 3.78 -6.32
C ASP A 62 5.58 4.86 -5.79
N TYR A 63 5.65 5.14 -4.48
CA TYR A 63 4.77 6.10 -3.80
C TYR A 63 5.55 7.35 -3.40
N ASP A 64 5.17 8.50 -3.94
CA ASP A 64 5.85 9.79 -3.74
C ASP A 64 5.95 10.20 -2.27
N ASP A 65 4.88 10.00 -1.49
CA ASP A 65 4.87 10.34 -0.06
C ASP A 65 5.92 9.55 0.74
N ILE A 66 6.13 8.28 0.39
CA ILE A 66 7.17 7.45 1.03
C ILE A 66 8.55 7.92 0.61
N ASN A 67 8.75 8.26 -0.67
CA ASN A 67 10.02 8.75 -1.17
C ASN A 67 10.41 10.09 -0.50
N LEU A 68 9.47 11.00 -0.30
CA LEU A 68 9.71 12.25 0.44
C LEU A 68 10.14 11.99 1.90
N GLN A 69 9.51 11.03 2.57
CA GLN A 69 9.87 10.64 3.93
C GLN A 69 11.24 9.96 3.98
N LEU A 70 11.56 9.11 2.98
CA LEU A 70 12.88 8.50 2.83
C LEU A 70 13.98 9.55 2.63
N ASP A 71 13.74 10.56 1.81
CA ASP A 71 14.69 11.65 1.57
C ASP A 71 14.94 12.47 2.83
N SER A 72 13.90 12.76 3.61
CA SER A 72 14.04 13.40 4.93
C SER A 72 14.92 12.56 5.86
N SER A 73 14.67 11.25 5.95
CA SER A 73 15.44 10.35 6.81
C SER A 73 16.90 10.20 6.33
N ARG A 74 17.15 10.22 5.02
CA ARG A 74 18.52 10.24 4.44
C ARG A 74 19.30 11.48 4.90
N LEU A 75 18.65 12.64 4.87
CA LEU A 75 19.25 13.88 5.37
C LEU A 75 19.54 13.82 6.87
N GLU A 76 18.64 13.23 7.66
CA GLU A 76 18.87 13.05 9.11
C GLU A 76 20.07 12.14 9.38
N VAL A 77 20.19 11.01 8.67
CA VAL A 77 21.37 10.13 8.79
C VAL A 77 22.65 10.86 8.41
N GLN A 78 22.64 11.63 7.33
CA GLN A 78 23.80 12.40 6.90
C GLN A 78 24.21 13.46 7.94
N MET A 79 23.24 14.18 8.49
CA MET A 79 23.50 15.14 9.58
C MET A 79 24.05 14.46 10.84
N LEU A 80 23.56 13.25 11.13
CA LEU A 80 24.04 12.50 12.30
C LEU A 80 25.49 12.03 12.10
N ILE A 81 25.88 11.58 10.91
CA ILE A 81 27.26 11.24 10.55
C ILE A 81 28.17 12.46 10.71
N GLU A 82 27.74 13.64 10.26
CA GLU A 82 28.49 14.87 10.40
C GLU A 82 28.68 15.27 11.87
N LYS A 83 27.62 15.17 12.68
CA LYS A 83 27.66 15.45 14.11
C LYS A 83 28.61 14.53 14.86
N ILE A 84 28.54 13.22 14.63
CA ILE A 84 29.43 12.26 15.32
C ILE A 84 30.87 12.44 14.89
N THR A 85 31.13 12.72 13.62
CA THR A 85 32.48 12.95 13.11
C THR A 85 33.14 14.16 13.79
N LYS A 86 32.38 15.26 13.99
CA LYS A 86 32.84 16.47 14.67
C LYS A 86 32.90 16.35 16.19
N THR A 87 32.31 15.30 16.78
CA THR A 87 32.27 15.12 18.22
C THR A 87 33.57 14.52 18.72
N GLU A 88 34.16 15.12 19.77
CA GLU A 88 35.34 14.56 20.44
C GLU A 88 35.01 13.22 21.13
N ALA A 89 35.95 12.28 21.09
CA ALA A 89 35.81 10.97 21.72
C ALA A 89 35.67 11.01 23.25
N THR A 90 35.95 12.18 23.86
CA THR A 90 35.79 12.40 25.30
C THR A 90 34.33 12.61 25.75
N ASN A 91 33.41 12.87 24.81
CA ASN A 91 32.02 13.20 25.12
C ASN A 91 31.09 11.96 25.05
N ARG A 92 31.22 11.11 26.07
CA ARG A 92 30.42 9.87 26.20
C ARG A 92 28.90 10.13 26.15
N SER A 93 28.44 11.23 26.70
CA SER A 93 27.00 11.58 26.70
C SER A 93 26.48 11.78 25.28
N LYS A 94 27.22 12.50 24.43
CA LYS A 94 26.86 12.73 23.03
C LYS A 94 26.93 11.44 22.20
N ILE A 95 27.95 10.59 22.44
CA ILE A 95 28.06 9.30 21.74
C ILE A 95 26.84 8.44 22.02
N ARG A 96 26.43 8.30 23.28
CA ARG A 96 25.21 7.56 23.65
C ARG A 96 23.92 8.18 23.09
N GLN A 97 23.87 9.51 22.97
CA GLN A 97 22.74 10.18 22.34
C GLN A 97 22.65 9.79 20.86
N TYR A 98 23.76 9.82 20.12
CA TYR A 98 23.80 9.43 18.72
C TYR A 98 23.50 7.95 18.50
N GLU A 99 23.89 7.07 19.42
CA GLU A 99 23.50 5.65 19.41
C GLU A 99 21.96 5.49 19.48
N LYS A 100 21.31 6.25 20.33
CA LYS A 100 19.84 6.26 20.43
C LYS A 100 19.18 6.80 19.15
N GLU A 101 19.71 7.90 18.60
CA GLU A 101 19.22 8.49 17.35
C GLU A 101 19.38 7.51 16.20
N LEU A 102 20.50 6.79 16.10
CA LEU A 102 20.72 5.70 15.13
C LEU A 102 19.70 4.58 15.30
N GLY A 103 19.43 4.16 16.55
CA GLY A 103 18.42 3.15 16.85
C GLY A 103 17.02 3.56 16.38
N THR A 104 16.66 4.84 16.57
CA THR A 104 15.40 5.40 16.08
C THR A 104 15.33 5.38 14.56
N LEU A 105 16.35 5.84 13.86
CA LEU A 105 16.41 5.84 12.40
C LEU A 105 16.34 4.43 11.80
N ARG A 106 16.98 3.43 12.44
CA ARG A 106 16.82 2.02 12.05
C ARG A 106 15.39 1.52 12.21
N SER A 107 14.70 1.92 13.27
CA SER A 107 13.29 1.57 13.46
C SER A 107 12.40 2.19 12.40
N ILE A 108 12.63 3.45 12.07
CA ILE A 108 11.92 4.17 11.01
C ILE A 108 12.13 3.46 9.66
N MET A 109 13.36 3.11 9.32
CA MET A 109 13.68 2.39 8.08
C MET A 109 12.92 1.04 7.99
N ARG A 110 12.90 0.27 9.07
CA ARG A 110 12.13 -0.99 9.10
C ARG A 110 10.64 -0.75 8.84
N ASN A 111 10.08 0.32 9.39
CA ASN A 111 8.69 0.68 9.15
C ASN A 111 8.44 1.02 7.67
N TYR A 112 9.37 1.72 7.01
CA TYR A 112 9.25 1.99 5.57
C TYR A 112 9.30 0.72 4.75
N ILE A 113 10.19 -0.22 5.05
CA ILE A 113 10.25 -1.52 4.38
C ILE A 113 8.90 -2.23 4.49
N VAL A 114 8.34 -2.32 5.69
CA VAL A 114 7.03 -2.96 5.92
C VAL A 114 5.90 -2.25 5.17
N GLN A 115 5.91 -0.92 5.13
CA GLN A 115 4.91 -0.15 4.39
C GLN A 115 5.02 -0.38 2.89
N ILE A 116 6.23 -0.34 2.32
CA ILE A 116 6.49 -0.58 0.90
C ILE A 116 6.03 -1.99 0.51
N ASP A 117 6.39 -3.01 1.28
CA ASP A 117 5.98 -4.40 1.03
C ASP A 117 4.46 -4.58 1.10
N SER A 118 3.83 -3.96 2.11
CA SER A 118 2.38 -3.98 2.26
C SER A 118 1.67 -3.32 1.09
N LEU A 119 2.12 -2.13 0.68
CA LEU A 119 1.56 -1.40 -0.46
C LEU A 119 1.76 -2.14 -1.78
N ASN A 120 2.94 -2.72 -2.00
CA ASN A 120 3.21 -3.53 -3.19
C ASN A 120 2.31 -4.77 -3.25
N THR A 121 2.09 -5.43 -2.11
CA THR A 121 1.18 -6.58 -2.02
C THR A 121 -0.25 -6.17 -2.32
N LEU A 122 -0.72 -5.07 -1.71
CA LEU A 122 -2.06 -4.54 -1.95
C LEU A 122 -2.26 -4.11 -3.41
N ASN A 123 -1.27 -3.47 -4.02
CA ASN A 123 -1.32 -3.07 -5.44
C ASN A 123 -1.44 -4.28 -6.37
N LYS A 124 -0.66 -5.35 -6.11
CA LYS A 124 -0.77 -6.61 -6.87
C LYS A 124 -2.17 -7.22 -6.73
N GLN A 125 -2.71 -7.23 -5.51
CA GLN A 125 -4.06 -7.76 -5.26
C GLN A 125 -5.13 -6.92 -5.97
N LEU A 126 -5.10 -5.59 -5.82
CA LEU A 126 -6.03 -4.69 -6.49
C LEU A 126 -5.98 -4.80 -8.01
N THR A 127 -4.77 -4.97 -8.57
CA THR A 127 -4.60 -5.19 -10.03
C THR A 127 -5.23 -6.50 -10.47
N ALA A 128 -5.06 -7.58 -9.70
CA ALA A 128 -5.69 -8.87 -9.98
C ALA A 128 -7.22 -8.80 -9.86
N ASP A 129 -7.73 -8.16 -8.81
CA ASP A 129 -9.16 -7.98 -8.58
C ASP A 129 -9.80 -7.11 -9.67
N ALA A 130 -9.14 -6.04 -10.09
CA ALA A 130 -9.60 -5.21 -11.21
C ALA A 130 -9.63 -5.99 -12.53
N ALA A 131 -8.65 -6.87 -12.78
CA ALA A 131 -8.64 -7.72 -13.96
C ALA A 131 -9.78 -8.76 -13.91
N ALA A 132 -10.04 -9.38 -12.76
CA ALA A 132 -11.15 -10.30 -12.54
C ALA A 132 -12.50 -9.61 -12.76
N ALA A 133 -12.73 -8.45 -12.14
CA ALA A 133 -13.96 -7.68 -12.30
C ALA A 133 -14.21 -7.24 -13.76
N ARG A 134 -13.15 -6.89 -14.50
CA ARG A 134 -13.27 -6.57 -15.94
C ARG A 134 -13.68 -7.79 -16.76
N ARG A 135 -13.16 -8.98 -16.45
CA ARG A 135 -13.55 -10.23 -17.14
C ARG A 135 -15.02 -10.56 -16.85
N GLU A 136 -15.43 -10.51 -15.62
CA GLU A 136 -16.81 -10.76 -15.20
C GLU A 136 -17.79 -9.78 -15.86
N ALA A 137 -17.46 -8.50 -15.88
CA ALA A 137 -18.26 -7.49 -16.57
C ALA A 137 -18.35 -7.73 -18.07
N ALA A 138 -17.26 -8.19 -18.72
CA ALA A 138 -17.28 -8.54 -20.14
C ALA A 138 -18.15 -9.77 -20.42
N GLU A 139 -18.09 -10.80 -19.59
CA GLU A 139 -18.95 -11.99 -19.69
C GLU A 139 -20.42 -11.66 -19.47
N SER A 140 -20.72 -10.85 -18.46
CA SER A 140 -22.08 -10.38 -18.20
C SER A 140 -22.65 -9.60 -19.39
N ARG A 141 -21.87 -8.70 -19.98
CA ARG A 141 -22.28 -7.98 -21.21
C ARG A 141 -22.55 -8.91 -22.38
N ARG A 142 -21.70 -9.93 -22.58
CA ARG A 142 -21.92 -10.93 -23.65
C ARG A 142 -23.21 -11.68 -23.42
N LYS A 143 -23.46 -12.20 -22.22
CA LYS A 143 -24.72 -12.90 -21.88
C LYS A 143 -25.94 -12.00 -22.09
N GLN A 144 -25.85 -10.72 -21.69
CA GLN A 144 -26.92 -9.77 -21.90
C GLN A 144 -27.22 -9.52 -23.39
N GLN A 145 -26.15 -9.43 -24.22
CA GLN A 145 -26.33 -9.29 -25.68
C GLN A 145 -26.94 -10.54 -26.32
N GLU A 146 -26.53 -11.73 -25.88
CA GLU A 146 -27.11 -13.01 -26.36
C GLU A 146 -28.57 -13.10 -25.99
N LEU A 147 -28.94 -12.86 -24.74
CA LEU A 147 -30.32 -12.84 -24.29
C LEU A 147 -31.17 -11.80 -25.04
N SER A 148 -30.62 -10.59 -25.26
CA SER A 148 -31.32 -9.57 -26.03
C SER A 148 -31.61 -10.02 -27.47
N LYS A 149 -30.65 -10.69 -28.15
CA LYS A 149 -30.85 -11.26 -29.50
C LYS A 149 -31.89 -12.36 -29.48
N GLU A 150 -31.86 -13.24 -28.48
CA GLU A 150 -32.82 -14.32 -28.32
C GLU A 150 -34.24 -13.79 -28.10
N VAL A 151 -34.41 -12.79 -27.22
CA VAL A 151 -35.69 -12.10 -27.00
C VAL A 151 -36.20 -11.42 -28.28
N GLN A 152 -35.32 -10.78 -29.06
CA GLN A 152 -35.72 -10.19 -30.35
C GLN A 152 -36.17 -11.27 -31.35
N ASN A 153 -35.46 -12.37 -31.42
CA ASN A 153 -35.81 -13.48 -32.31
C ASN A 153 -37.15 -14.12 -31.93
N LEU A 154 -37.33 -14.44 -30.65
CA LEU A 154 -38.59 -14.98 -30.13
C LEU A 154 -39.74 -14.01 -30.33
N SER A 155 -39.55 -12.70 -30.07
CA SER A 155 -40.57 -11.67 -30.31
C SER A 155 -40.95 -11.60 -31.80
N GLY A 156 -39.96 -11.73 -32.71
CA GLY A 156 -40.19 -11.80 -34.14
C GLY A 156 -41.01 -13.04 -34.55
N GLN A 157 -40.70 -14.19 -33.97
CA GLN A 157 -41.45 -15.46 -34.22
C GLN A 157 -42.88 -15.35 -33.69
N VAL A 158 -43.09 -14.81 -32.48
CA VAL A 158 -44.41 -14.61 -31.92
C VAL A 158 -45.21 -13.62 -32.79
N ALA A 159 -44.62 -12.53 -33.25
CA ALA A 159 -45.28 -11.58 -34.14
C ALA A 159 -45.67 -12.22 -35.46
N ALA A 160 -44.83 -13.05 -36.04
CA ALA A 160 -45.12 -13.79 -37.27
C ALA A 160 -46.22 -14.83 -37.10
N GLY A 161 -46.22 -15.56 -35.96
CA GLY A 161 -47.22 -16.60 -35.67
C GLY A 161 -48.56 -16.06 -35.17
N SER A 162 -48.60 -14.80 -34.69
CA SER A 162 -49.85 -14.19 -34.18
C SER A 162 -50.76 -13.57 -35.25
N VAL A 163 -50.27 -13.49 -36.49
CA VAL A 163 -51.07 -12.96 -37.62
C VAL A 163 -52.00 -14.04 -38.17
N ILE A 164 -53.19 -14.13 -37.57
CA ILE A 164 -54.26 -14.96 -38.10
C ILE A 164 -54.91 -14.23 -39.29
N LYS A 165 -54.87 -14.82 -40.46
CA LYS A 165 -55.56 -14.28 -41.66
C LYS A 165 -56.90 -14.97 -41.87
N ALA A 166 -57.98 -14.17 -41.93
CA ALA A 166 -59.27 -14.67 -42.34
C ALA A 166 -59.36 -14.68 -43.88
N ARG A 167 -59.65 -15.85 -44.46
CA ARG A 167 -59.92 -15.99 -45.91
C ARG A 167 -61.31 -16.57 -46.12
N GLY A 168 -61.86 -16.32 -47.33
CA GLY A 168 -63.15 -16.91 -47.74
C GLY A 168 -64.33 -16.43 -46.92
N ILE A 169 -64.33 -15.17 -46.53
CA ILE A 169 -65.45 -14.58 -45.76
C ILE A 169 -66.67 -14.63 -46.64
N ARG A 170 -67.69 -15.36 -46.20
CA ARG A 170 -68.99 -15.46 -46.83
C ARG A 170 -70.06 -15.02 -45.84
N ILE A 171 -70.91 -14.13 -46.26
CA ILE A 171 -72.03 -13.66 -45.45
C ILE A 171 -73.29 -14.05 -46.19
N GLU A 172 -74.15 -14.82 -45.52
CA GLU A 172 -75.44 -15.24 -46.04
C GLU A 172 -76.55 -14.73 -45.13
N ALA A 173 -77.58 -14.17 -45.76
CA ALA A 173 -78.75 -13.66 -45.04
C ALA A 173 -79.90 -14.68 -45.14
N TYR A 174 -80.47 -14.98 -44.00
CA TYR A 174 -81.59 -15.95 -43.86
C TYR A 174 -82.85 -15.27 -43.41
N ASN A 175 -83.97 -15.74 -43.96
CA ASN A 175 -85.30 -15.26 -43.53
C ASN A 175 -85.86 -16.10 -42.36
N ALA A 176 -87.04 -15.78 -41.91
CA ALA A 176 -87.75 -16.47 -40.79
C ALA A 176 -87.95 -17.99 -41.04
N SER A 177 -87.86 -18.48 -42.30
CA SER A 177 -88.03 -19.87 -42.67
C SER A 177 -86.70 -20.58 -42.96
N ASP A 178 -85.55 -20.00 -42.46
CA ASP A 178 -84.20 -20.48 -42.63
C ASP A 178 -83.74 -20.65 -44.11
N LYS A 179 -84.32 -19.87 -45.04
CA LYS A 179 -83.92 -19.83 -46.43
C LYS A 179 -83.12 -18.59 -46.72
N VAL A 180 -82.03 -18.77 -47.56
CA VAL A 180 -81.21 -17.64 -48.02
C VAL A 180 -82.10 -16.65 -48.75
N THR A 181 -81.95 -15.31 -48.41
CA THR A 181 -82.74 -14.23 -48.97
C THR A 181 -81.88 -13.02 -49.29
N ASP A 182 -82.12 -12.39 -50.44
CA ASP A 182 -81.52 -11.14 -50.86
C ASP A 182 -82.34 -9.93 -50.51
N ARG A 183 -83.57 -10.14 -49.96
CA ARG A 183 -84.51 -9.05 -49.62
C ARG A 183 -84.27 -8.59 -48.21
N SER A 184 -83.71 -7.37 -48.02
CA SER A 184 -83.36 -6.78 -46.73
C SER A 184 -84.57 -6.79 -45.74
N SER A 185 -85.79 -6.58 -46.21
CA SER A 185 -87.00 -6.57 -45.36
C SER A 185 -87.37 -7.96 -44.79
N ARG A 186 -86.78 -9.05 -45.26
CA ARG A 186 -87.03 -10.43 -44.83
C ARG A 186 -85.88 -11.05 -44.07
N VAL A 187 -84.76 -10.35 -43.92
CA VAL A 187 -83.59 -10.87 -43.21
C VAL A 187 -83.84 -10.90 -41.72
N VAL A 188 -83.76 -12.10 -41.13
CA VAL A 188 -83.90 -12.34 -39.70
C VAL A 188 -82.53 -12.72 -39.09
N ARG A 189 -81.66 -13.33 -39.85
CA ARG A 189 -80.41 -13.81 -39.38
C ARG A 189 -79.35 -13.66 -40.47
N LEU A 190 -78.08 -13.27 -40.07
CA LEU A 190 -76.92 -13.23 -40.90
C LEU A 190 -75.96 -14.35 -40.42
N LEU A 191 -75.51 -15.23 -41.31
CA LEU A 191 -74.48 -16.22 -41.04
C LEU A 191 -73.20 -15.76 -41.71
N THR A 192 -72.17 -15.57 -40.94
CA THR A 192 -70.84 -15.28 -41.45
C THR A 192 -69.95 -16.49 -41.29
N THR A 193 -69.46 -17.00 -42.40
CA THR A 193 -68.49 -18.11 -42.43
C THR A 193 -67.18 -17.58 -42.90
N LEU A 194 -66.06 -17.93 -42.17
CA LEU A 194 -64.74 -17.56 -42.54
C LEU A 194 -63.76 -18.73 -42.23
N SER A 195 -62.71 -18.82 -42.98
CA SER A 195 -61.63 -19.76 -42.74
C SER A 195 -60.45 -19.02 -42.16
N LEU A 196 -59.97 -19.43 -40.97
CA LEU A 196 -58.74 -18.96 -40.38
C LEU A 196 -57.59 -19.75 -40.99
N VAL A 197 -56.58 -19.05 -41.48
CA VAL A 197 -55.40 -19.64 -42.10
C VAL A 197 -54.18 -19.20 -41.32
N GLU A 198 -53.39 -20.15 -40.85
CA GLU A 198 -52.07 -19.89 -40.31
C GLU A 198 -51.16 -19.37 -41.42
N ASN A 199 -50.27 -18.47 -41.04
CA ASN A 199 -49.41 -17.81 -42.00
C ASN A 199 -48.16 -18.65 -42.22
#